data_1651d990792d951d4927028fc06e2b46
#
_entry.id   1651d990792d951d4927028fc06e2b46
#
_cell.length_a   1.000
_cell.length_b   1.000
_cell.length_c   1.000
_cell.angle_alpha   90.00
_cell.angle_beta   90.00
_cell.angle_gamma   90.00
#
_symmetry.space_group_name_H-M   'P 1'
#
loop_
_entity.id
_entity.type
_entity.pdbx_description
1 polymer ?
#
loop_
_entity_poly.entity_id
_entity_poly.type
_entity_poly.pdbx_seq_one_letter_code
_entity_poly.pdbx_strand_id
1 'polypeptide(L)'
;MMMHSLRPHSMEGHMAIYKYVLHHRDNTIDKWFLETLGVWVSALNECNYCVEHHFAGLQRLLRDDGKSAQIRDAIDTNNIEAAPLDNRQKIAMEYARELTRDPGGIREGIIKRLRAAGYSDGEILEINQVSAYFSYANRTVLGLSLIH
;
A
#
# COMPACT_ATOMS: atom_id res chain seq x y z
N MET A 1 -13.38 -11.78 4.09
CA MET A 1 -13.00 -13.22 3.98
C MET A 1 -14.16 -14.13 3.58
N MET A 2 -15.38 -13.92 4.09
CA MET A 2 -16.54 -14.77 3.75
C MET A 2 -16.85 -14.86 2.24
N MET A 3 -16.62 -13.78 1.49
CA MET A 3 -16.86 -13.75 0.04
C MET A 3 -16.03 -14.76 -0.76
N HIS A 4 -14.81 -15.03 -0.33
CA HIS A 4 -13.95 -16.02 -0.98
C HIS A 4 -14.40 -17.47 -0.78
N SER A 5 -15.29 -17.74 0.18
CA SER A 5 -15.85 -19.09 0.36
C SER A 5 -16.64 -19.58 -0.85
N LEU A 6 -17.13 -18.65 -1.69
CA LEU A 6 -17.81 -18.98 -2.94
C LEU A 6 -16.87 -19.53 -4.02
N ARG A 7 -15.58 -19.22 -3.91
CA ARG A 7 -14.51 -19.67 -4.84
C ARG A 7 -13.20 -19.87 -4.07
N PRO A 8 -13.03 -21.00 -3.36
CA PRO A 8 -11.87 -21.20 -2.48
C PRO A 8 -10.52 -21.05 -3.17
N HIS A 9 -10.42 -21.45 -4.44
CA HIS A 9 -9.19 -21.31 -5.23
C HIS A 9 -8.78 -19.85 -5.44
N SER A 10 -9.73 -18.91 -5.50
CA SER A 10 -9.41 -17.48 -5.58
C SER A 10 -8.87 -16.93 -4.26
N MET A 11 -9.27 -17.52 -3.13
CA MET A 11 -8.70 -17.24 -1.82
C MET A 11 -7.23 -17.65 -1.76
N GLU A 12 -6.89 -18.84 -2.26
CA GLU A 12 -5.50 -19.33 -2.28
C GLU A 12 -4.61 -18.38 -3.08
N GLY A 13 -5.04 -17.97 -4.28
CA GLY A 13 -4.33 -17.00 -5.11
C GLY A 13 -4.16 -15.66 -4.43
N HIS A 14 -5.22 -15.11 -3.82
CA HIS A 14 -5.18 -13.86 -3.05
C HIS A 14 -4.18 -13.95 -1.89
N MET A 15 -4.25 -15.02 -1.09
CA MET A 15 -3.36 -15.20 0.05
C MET A 15 -1.90 -15.42 -0.36
N ALA A 16 -1.65 -16.06 -1.50
CA ALA A 16 -0.30 -16.19 -2.03
C ALA A 16 0.29 -14.82 -2.39
N ILE A 17 -0.44 -13.99 -3.14
CA ILE A 17 -0.01 -12.62 -3.47
C ILE A 17 0.24 -11.83 -2.18
N TYR A 18 -0.71 -11.82 -1.24
CA TYR A 18 -0.59 -11.13 0.05
C TYR A 18 0.71 -11.51 0.79
N LYS A 19 0.97 -12.81 0.93
CA LYS A 19 2.17 -13.31 1.62
C LYS A 19 3.46 -12.87 0.93
N TYR A 20 3.53 -13.00 -0.37
CA TYR A 20 4.77 -12.71 -1.11
C TYR A 20 5.03 -11.22 -1.26
N VAL A 21 3.98 -10.42 -1.45
CA VAL A 21 4.13 -8.99 -1.67
C VAL A 21 4.39 -8.22 -0.38
N LEU A 22 3.70 -8.56 0.72
CA LEU A 22 3.80 -7.79 1.98
C LEU A 22 4.71 -8.43 3.03
N HIS A 23 4.78 -9.75 3.09
CA HIS A 23 5.33 -10.43 4.26
C HIS A 23 6.52 -11.33 3.95
N HIS A 24 6.95 -11.44 2.70
CA HIS A 24 8.08 -12.30 2.36
C HIS A 24 9.37 -11.79 3.02
N ARG A 25 10.19 -12.72 3.52
CA ARG A 25 11.43 -12.41 4.24
C ARG A 25 12.48 -11.73 3.36
N ASP A 26 12.43 -11.96 2.05
CA ASP A 26 13.39 -11.43 1.08
C ASP A 26 13.01 -10.03 0.58
N ASN A 27 11.86 -9.47 0.99
CA ASN A 27 11.55 -8.08 0.77
C ASN A 27 12.51 -7.19 1.56
N THR A 28 13.11 -6.21 0.90
CA THR A 28 14.14 -5.35 1.49
C THR A 28 13.58 -4.05 2.04
N ILE A 29 12.39 -3.64 1.61
CA ILE A 29 11.70 -2.48 2.18
C ILE A 29 11.08 -2.88 3.53
N ASP A 30 11.20 -1.99 4.51
CA ASP A 30 10.62 -2.18 5.83
C ASP A 30 9.13 -2.52 5.76
N LYS A 31 8.71 -3.58 6.43
CA LYS A 31 7.33 -4.05 6.39
C LYS A 31 6.32 -3.02 6.89
N TRP A 32 6.70 -2.21 7.89
CA TRP A 32 5.84 -1.12 8.33
C TRP A 32 5.60 -0.08 7.23
N PHE A 33 6.59 0.15 6.37
CA PHE A 33 6.44 1.08 5.26
C PHE A 33 5.62 0.48 4.10
N LEU A 34 5.75 -0.82 3.85
CA LEU A 34 4.86 -1.52 2.91
C LEU A 34 3.39 -1.44 3.37
N GLU A 35 3.13 -1.59 4.67
CA GLU A 35 1.78 -1.37 5.24
C GLU A 35 1.35 0.10 5.11
N THR A 36 2.26 1.06 5.29
CA THR A 36 1.96 2.49 5.07
C THR A 36 1.51 2.76 3.64
N LEU A 37 2.19 2.20 2.64
CA LEU A 37 1.78 2.27 1.23
C LEU A 37 0.39 1.66 1.04
N GLY A 38 0.12 0.53 1.70
CA GLY A 38 -1.20 -0.12 1.66
C GLY A 38 -2.32 0.74 2.24
N VAL A 39 -2.09 1.37 3.38
CA VAL A 39 -3.04 2.31 4.00
C VAL A 39 -3.28 3.49 3.07
N TRP A 40 -2.20 4.03 2.47
CA TRP A 40 -2.28 5.14 1.53
C TRP A 40 -3.13 4.82 0.29
N VAL A 41 -2.83 3.72 -0.39
CA VAL A 41 -3.59 3.26 -1.56
C VAL A 41 -5.06 3.01 -1.19
N SER A 42 -5.31 2.43 -0.02
CA SER A 42 -6.67 2.18 0.46
C SER A 42 -7.45 3.46 0.74
N ALA A 43 -6.78 4.49 1.28
CA ALA A 43 -7.38 5.81 1.48
C ALA A 43 -7.69 6.49 0.13
N LEU A 44 -6.79 6.41 -0.83
CA LEU A 44 -6.99 6.95 -2.19
C LEU A 44 -8.17 6.28 -2.92
N ASN A 45 -8.41 5.00 -2.66
CA ASN A 45 -9.53 4.23 -3.19
C ASN A 45 -10.79 4.28 -2.29
N GLU A 46 -10.77 5.05 -1.21
CA GLU A 46 -11.89 5.21 -0.27
C GLU A 46 -12.37 3.89 0.38
N CYS A 47 -11.45 2.92 0.57
CA CYS A 47 -11.75 1.65 1.24
C CYS A 47 -11.50 1.76 2.74
N ASN A 48 -12.46 2.32 3.50
CA ASN A 48 -12.30 2.54 4.94
C ASN A 48 -11.99 1.25 5.72
N TYR A 49 -12.63 0.15 5.39
CA TYR A 49 -12.32 -1.16 6.00
C TYR A 49 -10.86 -1.55 5.79
N CYS A 50 -10.33 -1.36 4.58
CA CYS A 50 -8.95 -1.68 4.26
C CYS A 50 -7.98 -0.74 5.00
N VAL A 51 -8.31 0.56 5.08
CA VAL A 51 -7.53 1.55 5.84
C VAL A 51 -7.39 1.11 7.30
N GLU A 52 -8.50 0.83 7.98
CA GLU A 52 -8.48 0.46 9.40
C GLU A 52 -7.72 -0.85 9.64
N HIS A 53 -7.97 -1.86 8.82
CA HIS A 53 -7.33 -3.17 8.95
C HIS A 53 -5.79 -3.07 8.82
N HIS A 54 -5.32 -2.36 7.81
CA HIS A 54 -3.87 -2.25 7.53
C HIS A 54 -3.19 -1.20 8.39
N PHE A 55 -3.91 -0.18 8.86
CA PHE A 55 -3.37 0.74 9.85
C PHE A 55 -3.06 0.03 11.18
N ALA A 56 -3.90 -0.88 11.62
CA ALA A 56 -3.60 -1.73 12.77
C ALA A 56 -2.33 -2.60 12.54
N GLY A 57 -2.10 -3.05 11.30
CA GLY A 57 -0.87 -3.74 10.89
C GLY A 57 0.36 -2.84 10.99
N LEU A 58 0.26 -1.62 10.45
CA LEU A 58 1.29 -0.58 10.53
C LEU A 58 1.68 -0.30 11.98
N GLN A 59 0.72 -0.05 12.88
CA GLN A 59 0.98 0.23 14.30
C GLN A 59 1.76 -0.90 14.98
N ARG A 60 1.37 -2.15 14.73
CA ARG A 60 2.05 -3.33 15.29
C ARG A 60 3.50 -3.46 14.83
N LEU A 61 3.77 -3.12 13.58
CA LEU A 61 5.11 -3.24 12.99
C LEU A 61 6.01 -2.05 13.34
N LEU A 62 5.47 -0.83 13.32
CA LEU A 62 6.23 0.39 13.60
C LEU A 62 6.56 0.54 15.08
N ARG A 63 5.66 0.13 15.98
CA ARG A 63 5.80 0.20 17.44
C ARG A 63 6.12 1.62 17.95
N ASP A 64 5.54 2.60 17.29
CA ASP A 64 5.65 4.03 17.61
C ASP A 64 4.27 4.66 17.37
N ASP A 65 3.51 4.82 18.45
CA ASP A 65 2.13 5.30 18.39
C ASP A 65 2.07 6.77 17.92
N GLY A 66 3.03 7.58 18.32
CA GLY A 66 3.10 9.00 17.92
C GLY A 66 3.36 9.13 16.42
N LYS A 67 4.35 8.39 15.91
CA LYS A 67 4.69 8.40 14.49
C LYS A 67 3.56 7.80 13.64
N SER A 68 2.96 6.70 14.08
CA SER A 68 1.84 6.09 13.34
C SER A 68 0.62 7.01 13.28
N ALA A 69 0.30 7.72 14.37
CA ALA A 69 -0.79 8.70 14.39
C ALA A 69 -0.53 9.87 13.42
N GLN A 70 0.69 10.39 13.36
CA GLN A 70 1.06 11.45 12.41
C GLN A 70 1.01 10.99 10.96
N ILE A 71 1.43 9.74 10.67
CA ILE A 71 1.28 9.13 9.34
C ILE A 71 -0.21 9.04 8.98
N ARG A 72 -1.04 8.57 9.91
CA ARG A 72 -2.49 8.47 9.68
C ARG A 72 -3.12 9.82 9.39
N ASP A 73 -2.81 10.85 10.16
CA ASP A 73 -3.31 12.19 9.95
C ASP A 73 -2.92 12.76 8.58
N ALA A 74 -1.66 12.57 8.18
CA ALA A 74 -1.17 12.96 6.86
C ALA A 74 -1.92 12.26 5.71
N ILE A 75 -2.24 10.97 5.88
CA ILE A 75 -3.02 10.20 4.92
C ILE A 75 -4.47 10.72 4.87
N ASP A 76 -5.12 10.86 6.02
CA ASP A 76 -6.51 11.27 6.11
C ASP A 76 -6.74 12.71 5.58
N THR A 77 -5.73 13.57 5.72
CA THR A 77 -5.76 14.94 5.18
C THR A 77 -5.20 15.05 3.76
N ASN A 78 -4.80 13.95 3.14
CA ASN A 78 -4.15 13.90 1.81
C ASN A 78 -2.92 14.84 1.71
N ASN A 79 -2.17 14.96 2.81
CA ASN A 79 -0.99 15.82 2.93
C ASN A 79 0.24 15.00 3.30
N ILE A 80 0.78 14.27 2.33
CA ILE A 80 1.94 13.38 2.53
C ILE A 80 3.19 14.15 2.94
N GLU A 81 3.31 15.43 2.58
CA GLU A 81 4.44 16.25 2.99
C GLU A 81 4.52 16.45 4.51
N ALA A 82 3.38 16.44 5.20
CA ALA A 82 3.30 16.52 6.66
C ALA A 82 3.64 15.20 7.36
N ALA A 83 3.70 14.08 6.63
CA ALA A 83 4.03 12.78 7.23
C ALA A 83 5.48 12.76 7.75
N PRO A 84 5.74 12.11 8.90
CA PRO A 84 7.09 11.94 9.44
C PRO A 84 7.86 10.83 8.69
N LEU A 85 7.96 11.01 7.38
CA LEU A 85 8.64 10.13 6.43
C LEU A 85 9.85 10.86 5.84
N ASP A 86 10.90 10.10 5.50
CA ASP A 86 12.02 10.67 4.78
C ASP A 86 11.67 10.98 3.31
N ASN A 87 12.56 11.70 2.63
CA ASN A 87 12.33 12.09 1.22
C ASN A 87 12.18 10.88 0.30
N ARG A 88 12.92 9.81 0.54
CA ARG A 88 12.86 8.56 -0.22
C ARG A 88 11.46 7.92 -0.10
N GLN A 89 10.94 7.85 1.13
CA GLN A 89 9.61 7.33 1.41
C GLN A 89 8.49 8.19 0.80
N LYS A 90 8.64 9.51 0.86
CA LYS A 90 7.67 10.44 0.23
C LYS A 90 7.57 10.26 -1.28
N ILE A 91 8.70 10.06 -1.97
CA ILE A 91 8.72 9.77 -3.41
C ILE A 91 7.98 8.44 -3.70
N ALA A 92 8.16 7.42 -2.88
CA ALA A 92 7.41 6.17 -3.02
C ALA A 92 5.90 6.36 -2.81
N MET A 93 5.50 7.19 -1.83
CA MET A 93 4.08 7.54 -1.62
C MET A 93 3.50 8.31 -2.83
N GLU A 94 4.27 9.20 -3.42
CA GLU A 94 3.89 9.91 -4.65
C GLU A 94 3.67 8.94 -5.82
N TYR A 95 4.63 8.03 -6.03
CA TYR A 95 4.51 6.98 -7.05
C TYR A 95 3.27 6.12 -6.84
N ALA A 96 3.03 5.67 -5.62
CA ALA A 96 1.84 4.88 -5.29
C ALA A 96 0.54 5.63 -5.59
N ARG A 97 0.50 6.95 -5.33
CA ARG A 97 -0.64 7.81 -5.66
C ARG A 97 -0.86 7.91 -7.17
N GLU A 98 0.19 8.19 -7.94
CA GLU A 98 0.10 8.27 -9.39
C GLU A 98 -0.37 6.94 -9.99
N LEU A 99 0.23 5.84 -9.58
CA LEU A 99 -0.13 4.50 -10.05
C LEU A 99 -1.59 4.14 -9.72
N THR A 100 -2.08 4.57 -8.56
CA THR A 100 -3.45 4.27 -8.12
C THR A 100 -4.47 5.09 -8.91
N ARG A 101 -4.18 6.38 -9.15
CA ARG A 101 -5.12 7.31 -9.77
C ARG A 101 -5.11 7.24 -11.30
N ASP A 102 -3.95 7.09 -11.89
CA ASP A 102 -3.77 7.06 -13.35
C ASP A 102 -2.66 6.08 -13.76
N PRO A 103 -2.92 4.76 -13.69
CA PRO A 103 -1.89 3.77 -14.01
C PRO A 103 -1.36 3.88 -15.44
N GLY A 104 -2.17 4.31 -16.40
CA GLY A 104 -1.75 4.56 -17.79
C GLY A 104 -0.93 5.85 -17.94
N GLY A 105 -0.97 6.73 -16.97
CA GLY A 105 -0.28 8.01 -16.94
C GLY A 105 1.13 7.96 -16.36
N ILE A 106 1.57 6.82 -15.80
CA ILE A 106 2.92 6.68 -15.26
C ILE A 106 3.98 7.03 -16.32
N ARG A 107 4.90 7.90 -15.94
CA ARG A 107 5.99 8.36 -16.82
C ARG A 107 7.35 7.95 -16.28
N GLU A 108 8.31 7.84 -17.17
CA GLU A 108 9.70 7.48 -16.84
C GLU A 108 10.29 8.39 -15.75
N GLY A 109 9.85 9.64 -15.67
CA GLY A 109 10.34 10.63 -14.70
C GLY A 109 10.21 10.20 -13.26
N ILE A 110 9.07 9.61 -12.87
CA ILE A 110 8.89 9.15 -11.47
C ILE A 110 9.79 7.96 -11.16
N ILE A 111 10.00 7.06 -12.11
CA ILE A 111 10.93 5.92 -11.97
C ILE A 111 12.37 6.42 -11.79
N LYS A 112 12.78 7.42 -12.59
CA LYS A 112 14.10 8.04 -12.42
C LYS A 112 14.26 8.69 -11.04
N ARG A 113 13.21 9.31 -10.51
CA ARG A 113 13.22 9.90 -9.16
C ARG A 113 13.35 8.83 -8.09
N LEU A 114 12.66 7.70 -8.20
CA LEU A 114 12.80 6.56 -7.29
C LEU A 114 14.24 6.03 -7.29
N ARG A 115 14.83 5.81 -8.45
CA ARG A 115 16.24 5.39 -8.56
C ARG A 115 17.20 6.43 -7.97
N ALA A 116 16.99 7.71 -8.25
CA ALA A 116 17.80 8.80 -7.69
C ALA A 116 17.68 8.91 -6.16
N ALA A 117 16.53 8.53 -5.60
CA ALA A 117 16.32 8.44 -4.16
C ALA A 117 16.98 7.20 -3.51
N GLY A 118 17.60 6.32 -4.32
CA GLY A 118 18.37 5.18 -3.85
C GLY A 118 17.60 3.84 -3.83
N TYR A 119 16.41 3.77 -4.43
CA TYR A 119 15.73 2.48 -4.59
C TYR A 119 16.39 1.66 -5.70
N SER A 120 16.66 0.39 -5.41
CA SER A 120 17.00 -0.59 -6.44
C SER A 120 15.77 -0.92 -7.30
N ASP A 121 15.98 -1.51 -8.46
CA ASP A 121 14.86 -1.95 -9.31
C ASP A 121 14.01 -3.02 -8.63
N GLY A 122 14.60 -3.86 -7.76
CA GLY A 122 13.86 -4.81 -6.93
C GLY A 122 12.95 -4.12 -5.92
N GLU A 123 13.44 -3.08 -5.23
CA GLU A 123 12.64 -2.29 -4.30
C GLU A 123 11.54 -1.50 -5.00
N ILE A 124 11.81 -0.99 -6.21
CA ILE A 124 10.77 -0.35 -7.04
C ILE A 124 9.68 -1.36 -7.40
N LEU A 125 10.05 -2.61 -7.69
CA LEU A 125 9.09 -3.69 -7.92
C LEU A 125 8.27 -3.99 -6.64
N GLU A 126 8.90 -4.02 -5.45
CA GLU A 126 8.18 -4.20 -4.18
C GLU A 126 7.13 -3.10 -3.98
N ILE A 127 7.49 -1.82 -4.18
CA ILE A 127 6.57 -0.68 -4.08
C ILE A 127 5.42 -0.79 -5.10
N ASN A 128 5.75 -1.14 -6.34
CA ASN A 128 4.75 -1.33 -7.40
C ASN A 128 3.76 -2.43 -7.05
N GLN A 129 4.26 -3.60 -6.66
CA GLN A 129 3.42 -4.75 -6.37
C GLN A 129 2.52 -4.53 -5.15
N VAL A 130 3.01 -3.86 -4.10
CA VAL A 130 2.17 -3.48 -2.95
C VAL A 130 1.05 -2.55 -3.39
N SER A 131 1.35 -1.52 -4.17
CA SER A 131 0.35 -0.58 -4.67
C SER A 131 -0.70 -1.27 -5.57
N ALA A 132 -0.27 -2.16 -6.44
CA ALA A 132 -1.14 -2.93 -7.30
C ALA A 132 -2.01 -3.93 -6.51
N TYR A 133 -1.41 -4.62 -5.53
CA TYR A 133 -2.13 -5.55 -4.66
C TYR A 133 -3.24 -4.85 -3.88
N PHE A 134 -2.96 -3.71 -3.25
CA PHE A 134 -3.98 -2.98 -2.51
C PHE A 134 -5.08 -2.43 -3.43
N SER A 135 -4.74 -2.00 -4.63
CA SER A 135 -5.75 -1.62 -5.64
C SER A 135 -6.66 -2.80 -6.01
N TYR A 136 -6.11 -4.01 -6.16
CA TYR A 136 -6.88 -5.23 -6.34
C TYR A 136 -7.77 -5.53 -5.12
N ALA A 137 -7.20 -5.54 -3.92
CA ALA A 137 -7.91 -5.86 -2.69
C ALA A 137 -9.04 -4.87 -2.39
N ASN A 138 -8.78 -3.57 -2.55
CA ASN A 138 -9.78 -2.51 -2.35
C ASN A 138 -10.96 -2.69 -3.31
N ARG A 139 -10.70 -2.96 -4.60
CA ARG A 139 -11.75 -3.18 -5.59
C ARG A 139 -12.58 -4.43 -5.30
N THR A 140 -11.94 -5.50 -4.83
CA THR A 140 -12.64 -6.71 -4.41
C THR A 140 -13.57 -6.42 -3.22
N VAL A 141 -13.08 -5.70 -2.21
CA VAL A 141 -13.89 -5.35 -1.03
C VAL A 141 -15.02 -4.40 -1.41
N LEU A 142 -14.72 -3.29 -2.09
CA LEU A 142 -15.71 -2.27 -2.42
C LEU A 142 -16.76 -2.77 -3.42
N GLY A 143 -16.33 -3.49 -4.45
CA GLY A 143 -17.23 -4.02 -5.49
C GLY A 143 -18.20 -5.06 -4.96
N LEU A 144 -17.88 -5.75 -3.87
CA LEU A 144 -18.71 -6.78 -3.26
C LEU A 144 -19.42 -6.32 -1.99
N SER A 145 -19.25 -5.08 -1.56
CA SER A 145 -19.84 -4.54 -0.33
C SER A 145 -21.38 -4.55 -0.33
N LEU A 146 -22.01 -4.61 -1.52
CA LEU A 146 -23.46 -4.65 -1.69
C LEU A 146 -24.05 -6.07 -1.75
N ILE A 147 -23.23 -7.12 -1.63
CA ILE A 147 -23.70 -8.51 -1.65
C ILE A 147 -24.11 -8.98 -0.24
N HIS A 148 -23.86 -8.18 0.76
CA HIS A 148 -24.15 -8.52 2.18
C HIS A 148 -25.37 -7.84 2.70
#